data_bf748be4e215e8bbc483a8c47d8cc756
#
_entry.id   bf748be4e215e8bbc483a8c47d8cc756
#
_cell.length_a   1.000
_cell.length_b   1.000
_cell.length_c   1.000
_cell.angle_alpha   90.00
_cell.angle_beta   90.00
_cell.angle_gamma   90.00
#
_symmetry.space_group_name_H-M   'P 1'
#
loop_
_entity.id
_entity.type
_entity.pdbx_description
1 polymer ?
#
loop_
_entity_poly.entity_id
_entity_poly.type
_entity_poly.pdbx_seq_one_letter_code
_entity_poly.pdbx_strand_id
1 'polypeptide(L)'
;FFEAFGAEGIDALYEVIGSVPDGIPVILDAKRGDIASTAQAYARSIFDYLGVDAVTYSPYLGSDSIMPFVERPDSGVFVLCKTSNDGSNDLQSLKSNGEYLYMHVARQAQNWSQYNNLGLVVGATDPRAVEIVRQVAPTLWFLCPGVGMQGGDLAAAMQAGLREDSMGILINVSRSIASSTDPRKVAKELRDAINSERHLSDKKKQNYFTKGIGDGLLESGCVQFGEFTLKSGIQSPFYIDLRRLSSFPNVLRSVADVISSMLVDLEFNCIAAIPYAALPIGTAVALNTDASLIYPRRGVKDY
;
A
#
# COMPACT_ATOMS: atom_id res chain seq x y z
N PHE A 1 -19.79 -15.61 14.99
CA PHE A 1 -19.50 -16.05 16.37
C PHE A 1 -20.56 -15.52 17.34
N PHE A 2 -20.72 -14.21 17.48
CA PHE A 2 -21.72 -13.59 18.37
C PHE A 2 -23.16 -14.00 18.02
N GLU A 3 -23.53 -14.02 16.75
CA GLU A 3 -24.87 -14.41 16.27
C GLU A 3 -25.30 -15.83 16.73
N ALA A 4 -24.33 -16.71 17.03
CA ALA A 4 -24.63 -18.05 17.51
C ALA A 4 -25.28 -18.09 18.92
N PHE A 5 -25.21 -16.99 19.66
CA PHE A 5 -25.79 -16.83 20.98
C PHE A 5 -27.09 -16.01 20.98
N GLY A 6 -27.68 -15.75 19.80
CA GLY A 6 -28.91 -14.98 19.66
C GLY A 6 -28.83 -13.56 20.18
N ALA A 7 -29.85 -13.08 20.89
CA ALA A 7 -29.91 -11.70 21.37
C ALA A 7 -28.76 -11.36 22.34
N GLU A 8 -28.45 -12.24 23.27
CA GLU A 8 -27.34 -12.07 24.23
C GLU A 8 -25.99 -11.91 23.53
N GLY A 9 -25.78 -12.66 22.42
CA GLY A 9 -24.55 -12.50 21.61
C GLY A 9 -24.48 -11.16 20.90
N ILE A 10 -25.59 -10.62 20.43
CA ILE A 10 -25.64 -9.29 19.81
C ILE A 10 -25.39 -8.20 20.87
N ASP A 11 -25.97 -8.33 22.07
CA ASP A 11 -25.70 -7.42 23.18
C ASP A 11 -24.21 -7.42 23.56
N ALA A 12 -23.61 -8.60 23.66
CA ALA A 12 -22.16 -8.74 23.90
C ALA A 12 -21.31 -8.12 22.77
N LEU A 13 -21.76 -8.18 21.52
CA LEU A 13 -21.08 -7.51 20.39
C LEU A 13 -21.09 -5.99 20.56
N TYR A 14 -22.22 -5.41 20.96
CA TYR A 14 -22.31 -3.98 21.28
C TYR A 14 -21.36 -3.58 22.41
N GLU A 15 -21.29 -4.36 23.48
CA GLU A 15 -20.37 -4.11 24.59
C GLU A 15 -18.90 -4.16 24.15
N VAL A 16 -18.54 -5.15 23.32
CA VAL A 16 -17.18 -5.28 22.80
C VAL A 16 -16.80 -4.10 21.91
N ILE A 17 -17.69 -3.69 21.00
CA ILE A 17 -17.47 -2.51 20.14
C ILE A 17 -17.32 -1.25 21.00
N GLY A 18 -18.22 -1.05 21.98
CA GLY A 18 -18.18 0.10 22.89
C GLY A 18 -16.97 0.13 23.84
N SER A 19 -16.25 -0.99 23.99
CA SER A 19 -15.01 -1.07 24.78
C SER A 19 -13.74 -0.68 24.02
N VAL A 20 -13.84 -0.52 22.68
CA VAL A 20 -12.71 -0.10 21.85
C VAL A 20 -12.47 1.39 22.07
N PRO A 21 -11.23 1.82 22.39
CA PRO A 21 -10.92 3.22 22.56
C PRO A 21 -11.17 4.05 21.30
N ASP A 22 -11.57 5.32 21.48
CA ASP A 22 -11.72 6.26 20.38
C ASP A 22 -10.46 6.35 19.51
N GLY A 23 -10.64 6.43 18.19
CA GLY A 23 -9.55 6.51 17.22
C GLY A 23 -8.93 5.16 16.82
N ILE A 24 -9.44 4.03 17.34
CA ILE A 24 -9.07 2.69 16.87
C ILE A 24 -10.18 2.16 15.97
N PRO A 25 -9.94 2.01 14.64
CA PRO A 25 -10.96 1.51 13.73
C PRO A 25 -11.39 0.08 14.03
N VAL A 26 -12.68 -0.18 13.90
CA VAL A 26 -13.30 -1.50 14.12
C VAL A 26 -13.72 -2.11 12.79
N ILE A 27 -13.23 -3.29 12.48
CA ILE A 27 -13.65 -4.09 11.32
C ILE A 27 -14.55 -5.22 11.78
N LEU A 28 -15.80 -5.22 11.36
CA LEU A 28 -16.75 -6.30 11.63
C LEU A 28 -16.55 -7.44 10.62
N ASP A 29 -16.03 -8.57 11.06
CA ASP A 29 -15.87 -9.76 10.21
C ASP A 29 -17.19 -10.54 10.09
N ALA A 30 -18.19 -9.98 9.40
CA ALA A 30 -19.53 -10.51 9.25
C ALA A 30 -19.78 -11.24 7.92
N LYS A 31 -18.90 -11.03 6.94
CA LYS A 31 -19.00 -11.62 5.57
C LYS A 31 -20.41 -11.50 4.99
N ARG A 32 -20.97 -10.27 5.03
CA ARG A 32 -22.33 -10.01 4.49
C ARG A 32 -22.34 -10.13 2.97
N GLY A 33 -23.53 -10.30 2.42
CA GLY A 33 -23.81 -10.37 1.01
C GLY A 33 -25.28 -10.73 0.83
N ASP A 34 -26.05 -9.79 0.24
CA ASP A 34 -27.45 -9.96 -0.09
C ASP A 34 -27.84 -8.91 -1.15
N ILE A 35 -29.06 -8.95 -1.65
CA ILE A 35 -29.52 -8.11 -2.75
C ILE A 35 -30.52 -7.04 -2.27
N ALA A 36 -30.63 -5.97 -3.07
CA ALA A 36 -31.66 -4.93 -2.94
C ALA A 36 -31.86 -4.40 -1.51
N SER A 37 -33.09 -4.43 -1.00
CA SER A 37 -33.47 -3.88 0.30
C SER A 37 -32.78 -4.59 1.48
N THR A 38 -32.46 -5.88 1.34
CA THR A 38 -31.74 -6.63 2.38
C THR A 38 -30.29 -6.18 2.49
N ALA A 39 -29.62 -5.93 1.35
CA ALA A 39 -28.27 -5.34 1.36
C ALA A 39 -28.26 -3.97 2.03
N GLN A 40 -29.26 -3.10 1.75
CA GLN A 40 -29.43 -1.82 2.41
C GLN A 40 -29.67 -1.97 3.92
N ALA A 41 -30.48 -2.95 4.33
CA ALA A 41 -30.75 -3.23 5.74
C ALA A 41 -29.49 -3.68 6.48
N TYR A 42 -28.66 -4.53 5.86
CA TYR A 42 -27.36 -4.93 6.42
C TYR A 42 -26.40 -3.75 6.52
N ALA A 43 -26.29 -2.90 5.50
CA ALA A 43 -25.41 -1.73 5.55
C ALA A 43 -25.82 -0.79 6.71
N ARG A 44 -27.12 -0.53 6.88
CA ARG A 44 -27.64 0.26 8.02
C ARG A 44 -27.35 -0.40 9.36
N SER A 45 -27.61 -1.70 9.48
CA SER A 45 -27.37 -2.44 10.73
C SER A 45 -25.90 -2.32 11.18
N ILE A 46 -24.97 -2.41 10.23
CA ILE A 46 -23.53 -2.42 10.48
C ILE A 46 -23.02 -1.01 10.78
N PHE A 47 -23.30 -0.05 9.90
CA PHE A 47 -22.69 1.27 9.99
C PHE A 47 -23.50 2.23 10.85
N ASP A 48 -24.85 2.18 10.81
CA ASP A 48 -25.68 3.16 11.51
C ASP A 48 -26.04 2.68 12.94
N TYR A 49 -26.19 1.37 13.17
CA TYR A 49 -26.58 0.84 14.48
C TYR A 49 -25.39 0.27 15.26
N LEU A 50 -24.55 -0.58 14.68
CA LEU A 50 -23.34 -1.09 15.34
C LEU A 50 -22.22 -0.03 15.38
N GLY A 51 -22.21 0.93 14.45
CA GLY A 51 -21.26 2.03 14.44
C GLY A 51 -19.81 1.61 14.16
N VAL A 52 -19.60 0.54 13.40
CA VAL A 52 -18.25 0.08 13.04
C VAL A 52 -17.72 0.78 11.80
N ASP A 53 -16.40 0.86 11.66
CA ASP A 53 -15.74 1.58 10.57
C ASP A 53 -15.65 0.77 9.27
N ALA A 54 -15.61 -0.57 9.37
CA ALA A 54 -15.51 -1.42 8.20
C ALA A 54 -16.19 -2.79 8.40
N VAL A 55 -16.46 -3.46 7.27
CA VAL A 55 -17.07 -4.79 7.24
C VAL A 55 -16.43 -5.69 6.19
N THR A 56 -16.40 -7.00 6.43
CA THR A 56 -16.07 -7.99 5.40
C THR A 56 -17.32 -8.36 4.59
N TYR A 57 -17.15 -8.51 3.27
CA TYR A 57 -18.24 -8.69 2.32
C TYR A 57 -17.97 -9.82 1.32
N SER A 58 -18.99 -10.61 0.98
CA SER A 58 -18.92 -11.67 -0.03
C SER A 58 -19.38 -11.15 -1.40
N PRO A 59 -18.51 -11.15 -2.43
CA PRO A 59 -18.80 -10.52 -3.72
C PRO A 59 -19.65 -11.38 -4.67
N TYR A 60 -20.06 -12.57 -4.26
CA TYR A 60 -20.66 -13.57 -5.13
C TYR A 60 -21.93 -13.08 -5.85
N LEU A 61 -22.65 -12.13 -5.25
CA LEU A 61 -23.91 -11.59 -5.81
C LEU A 61 -23.70 -10.38 -6.75
N GLY A 62 -22.47 -9.91 -6.94
CA GLY A 62 -22.18 -8.86 -7.92
C GLY A 62 -22.28 -7.43 -7.41
N SER A 63 -22.23 -6.46 -8.35
CA SER A 63 -22.05 -5.05 -8.05
C SER A 63 -23.24 -4.40 -7.34
N ASP A 64 -24.46 -4.72 -7.75
CA ASP A 64 -25.67 -4.14 -7.17
C ASP A 64 -25.86 -4.48 -5.69
N SER A 65 -25.34 -5.63 -5.27
CA SER A 65 -25.42 -6.09 -3.90
C SER A 65 -24.40 -5.40 -2.97
N ILE A 66 -23.24 -4.96 -3.47
CA ILE A 66 -22.22 -4.27 -2.69
C ILE A 66 -22.45 -2.76 -2.62
N MET A 67 -23.13 -2.17 -3.59
CA MET A 67 -23.30 -0.70 -3.68
C MET A 67 -23.81 -0.06 -2.39
N PRO A 68 -24.83 -0.61 -1.66
CA PRO A 68 -25.29 -0.02 -0.40
C PRO A 68 -24.22 0.14 0.67
N PHE A 69 -23.13 -0.61 0.58
CA PHE A 69 -22.00 -0.54 1.51
C PHE A 69 -20.94 0.48 1.03
N VAL A 70 -20.61 0.47 -0.27
CA VAL A 70 -19.51 1.29 -0.83
C VAL A 70 -19.90 2.73 -1.11
N GLU A 71 -21.20 3.04 -1.24
CA GLU A 71 -21.72 4.40 -1.40
C GLU A 71 -21.59 5.26 -0.13
N ARG A 72 -21.01 4.71 0.93
CA ARG A 72 -20.72 5.39 2.20
C ARG A 72 -19.23 5.74 2.27
N PRO A 73 -18.82 6.98 1.99
CA PRO A 73 -17.41 7.36 1.84
C PRO A 73 -16.56 7.11 3.10
N ASP A 74 -17.20 7.23 4.27
CA ASP A 74 -16.55 7.11 5.58
C ASP A 74 -16.54 5.67 6.12
N SER A 75 -17.00 4.69 5.33
CA SER A 75 -17.12 3.28 5.74
C SER A 75 -16.29 2.38 4.84
N GLY A 76 -15.49 1.49 5.45
CA GLY A 76 -14.64 0.56 4.72
C GLY A 76 -15.34 -0.77 4.40
N VAL A 77 -15.05 -1.36 3.23
CA VAL A 77 -15.56 -2.68 2.85
C VAL A 77 -14.43 -3.57 2.38
N PHE A 78 -14.20 -4.70 3.06
CA PHE A 78 -13.21 -5.69 2.67
C PHE A 78 -13.87 -6.87 1.94
N VAL A 79 -13.69 -6.93 0.64
CA VAL A 79 -14.27 -7.95 -0.24
C VAL A 79 -13.48 -9.25 -0.14
N LEU A 80 -14.15 -10.38 0.09
CA LEU A 80 -13.52 -11.71 0.05
C LEU A 80 -12.95 -11.96 -1.35
N CYS A 81 -11.65 -12.18 -1.42
CA CYS A 81 -10.94 -12.39 -2.70
C CYS A 81 -10.29 -13.77 -2.74
N LYS A 82 -9.22 -13.99 -1.97
CA LYS A 82 -8.60 -15.30 -1.79
C LYS A 82 -8.48 -15.59 -0.30
N THR A 83 -9.32 -16.50 0.19
CA THR A 83 -9.40 -16.82 1.63
C THR A 83 -8.42 -17.91 2.03
N SER A 84 -8.12 -18.03 3.33
CA SER A 84 -7.09 -18.93 3.88
C SER A 84 -7.56 -20.35 4.18
N ASN A 85 -8.85 -20.66 3.99
CA ASN A 85 -9.41 -21.99 4.24
C ASN A 85 -9.16 -22.96 3.09
N ASP A 86 -9.09 -24.25 3.35
CA ASP A 86 -8.79 -25.29 2.36
C ASP A 86 -9.79 -25.32 1.19
N GLY A 87 -11.09 -25.17 1.47
CA GLY A 87 -12.15 -25.12 0.46
C GLY A 87 -12.11 -23.87 -0.45
N SER A 88 -11.20 -22.93 -0.22
CA SER A 88 -11.07 -21.75 -1.08
C SER A 88 -10.74 -22.12 -2.55
N ASN A 89 -10.10 -23.26 -2.76
CA ASN A 89 -9.73 -23.71 -4.08
C ASN A 89 -10.91 -24.24 -4.91
N ASP A 90 -12.02 -24.63 -4.28
CA ASP A 90 -13.18 -25.18 -4.95
C ASP A 90 -13.83 -24.18 -5.92
N LEU A 91 -13.80 -22.88 -5.54
CA LEU A 91 -14.35 -21.79 -6.35
C LEU A 91 -13.29 -20.76 -6.73
N GLN A 92 -12.54 -20.24 -5.77
CA GLN A 92 -11.69 -19.07 -5.97
C GLN A 92 -10.53 -19.32 -6.93
N SER A 93 -10.04 -20.57 -7.00
CA SER A 93 -8.98 -21.00 -7.92
C SER A 93 -9.50 -21.54 -9.26
N LEU A 94 -10.81 -21.51 -9.52
CA LEU A 94 -11.35 -21.80 -10.84
C LEU A 94 -10.83 -20.77 -11.85
N LYS A 95 -10.64 -21.19 -13.09
CA LYS A 95 -10.18 -20.32 -14.18
C LYS A 95 -11.31 -20.01 -15.14
N SER A 96 -11.44 -18.73 -15.45
CA SER A 96 -12.27 -18.23 -16.55
C SER A 96 -11.37 -17.43 -17.49
N ASN A 97 -11.39 -17.78 -18.78
CA ASN A 97 -10.50 -17.17 -19.80
C ASN A 97 -9.00 -17.19 -19.42
N GLY A 98 -8.55 -18.26 -18.74
CA GLY A 98 -7.16 -18.43 -18.32
C GLY A 98 -6.78 -17.76 -17.01
N GLU A 99 -7.60 -16.88 -16.45
CA GLU A 99 -7.38 -16.20 -15.18
C GLU A 99 -8.16 -16.84 -14.03
N TYR A 100 -7.58 -16.80 -12.81
CA TYR A 100 -8.27 -17.28 -11.61
C TYR A 100 -9.44 -16.37 -11.22
N LEU A 101 -10.51 -16.96 -10.68
CA LEU A 101 -11.70 -16.23 -10.24
C LEU A 101 -11.36 -15.13 -9.22
N TYR A 102 -10.43 -15.37 -8.29
CA TYR A 102 -10.01 -14.37 -7.32
C TYR A 102 -9.36 -13.13 -7.99
N MET A 103 -8.73 -13.27 -9.16
CA MET A 103 -8.20 -12.13 -9.93
C MET A 103 -9.33 -11.29 -10.52
N HIS A 104 -10.39 -11.93 -11.02
CA HIS A 104 -11.58 -11.21 -11.49
C HIS A 104 -12.24 -10.45 -10.35
N VAL A 105 -12.35 -11.04 -9.15
CA VAL A 105 -12.88 -10.37 -7.96
C VAL A 105 -12.02 -9.15 -7.60
N ALA A 106 -10.70 -9.29 -7.60
CA ALA A 106 -9.78 -8.18 -7.28
C ALA A 106 -9.95 -7.01 -8.25
N ARG A 107 -10.05 -7.28 -9.54
CA ARG A 107 -10.25 -6.26 -10.58
C ARG A 107 -11.61 -5.58 -10.44
N GLN A 108 -12.68 -6.35 -10.19
CA GLN A 108 -14.00 -5.79 -9.98
C GLN A 108 -14.06 -4.92 -8.72
N ALA A 109 -13.47 -5.34 -7.61
CA ALA A 109 -13.39 -4.55 -6.40
C ALA A 109 -12.69 -3.20 -6.65
N GLN A 110 -11.63 -3.17 -7.44
CA GLN A 110 -10.97 -1.92 -7.82
C GLN A 110 -11.90 -1.00 -8.64
N ASN A 111 -12.69 -1.56 -9.54
CA ASN A 111 -13.67 -0.80 -10.35
C ASN A 111 -14.84 -0.27 -9.50
N TRP A 112 -15.25 -1.00 -8.45
CA TRP A 112 -16.32 -0.59 -7.54
C TRP A 112 -15.89 0.48 -6.52
N SER A 113 -14.58 0.66 -6.32
CA SER A 113 -14.02 1.58 -5.32
C SER A 113 -14.08 3.03 -5.80
N GLN A 114 -15.22 3.69 -5.60
CA GLN A 114 -15.41 5.09 -6.00
C GLN A 114 -14.80 6.09 -5.01
N TYR A 115 -14.71 5.71 -3.74
CA TYR A 115 -14.26 6.59 -2.63
C TYR A 115 -12.98 6.12 -1.95
N ASN A 116 -12.21 5.21 -2.58
CA ASN A 116 -11.03 4.56 -1.97
C ASN A 116 -11.34 3.82 -0.64
N ASN A 117 -12.56 3.38 -0.47
CA ASN A 117 -13.07 2.73 0.73
C ASN A 117 -13.21 1.21 0.60
N LEU A 118 -12.72 0.63 -0.50
CA LEU A 118 -12.65 -0.81 -0.70
C LEU A 118 -11.27 -1.38 -0.40
N GLY A 119 -11.28 -2.55 0.19
CA GLY A 119 -10.13 -3.42 0.37
C GLY A 119 -10.47 -4.86 0.00
N LEU A 120 -9.50 -5.76 0.10
CA LEU A 120 -9.64 -7.18 -0.22
C LEU A 120 -9.26 -8.04 0.99
N VAL A 121 -9.96 -9.14 1.19
CA VAL A 121 -9.51 -10.20 2.11
C VAL A 121 -8.65 -11.17 1.32
N VAL A 122 -7.35 -11.23 1.65
CA VAL A 122 -6.38 -12.10 0.98
C VAL A 122 -5.57 -12.85 2.03
N GLY A 123 -5.73 -14.17 2.11
CA GLY A 123 -5.11 -14.99 3.16
C GLY A 123 -3.60 -15.11 3.03
N ALA A 124 -2.90 -15.05 4.17
CA ALA A 124 -1.45 -15.19 4.29
C ALA A 124 -0.91 -16.58 3.97
N THR A 125 -1.77 -17.59 3.86
CA THR A 125 -1.38 -18.99 3.63
C THR A 125 -0.91 -19.25 2.18
N ASP A 126 -1.20 -18.33 1.25
CA ASP A 126 -0.75 -18.37 -0.14
C ASP A 126 -0.10 -17.05 -0.55
N PRO A 127 1.20 -16.83 -0.23
CA PRO A 127 1.91 -15.61 -0.58
C PRO A 127 1.95 -15.31 -2.09
N ARG A 128 1.91 -16.36 -2.93
CA ARG A 128 1.86 -16.18 -4.38
C ARG A 128 0.52 -15.57 -4.84
N ALA A 129 -0.58 -16.01 -4.24
CA ALA A 129 -1.88 -15.39 -4.51
C ALA A 129 -1.91 -13.93 -4.01
N VAL A 130 -1.30 -13.64 -2.84
CA VAL A 130 -1.15 -12.27 -2.33
C VAL A 130 -0.40 -11.39 -3.33
N GLU A 131 0.71 -11.87 -3.89
CA GLU A 131 1.50 -11.15 -4.90
C GLU A 131 0.69 -10.89 -6.17
N ILE A 132 0.02 -11.91 -6.71
CA ILE A 132 -0.81 -11.80 -7.91
C ILE A 132 -1.95 -10.79 -7.69
N VAL A 133 -2.63 -10.85 -6.54
CA VAL A 133 -3.71 -9.92 -6.22
C VAL A 133 -3.16 -8.49 -6.06
N ARG A 134 -1.96 -8.31 -5.50
CA ARG A 134 -1.32 -6.99 -5.41
C ARG A 134 -1.02 -6.41 -6.80
N GLN A 135 -0.57 -7.22 -7.75
CA GLN A 135 -0.35 -6.78 -9.14
C GLN A 135 -1.65 -6.35 -9.82
N VAL A 136 -2.76 -7.06 -9.57
CA VAL A 136 -4.08 -6.76 -10.14
C VAL A 136 -4.74 -5.55 -9.48
N ALA A 137 -4.56 -5.39 -8.17
CA ALA A 137 -5.17 -4.34 -7.35
C ALA A 137 -4.09 -3.59 -6.54
N PRO A 138 -3.24 -2.77 -7.20
CA PRO A 138 -2.05 -2.18 -6.59
C PRO A 138 -2.35 -1.17 -5.48
N THR A 139 -3.53 -0.54 -5.48
CA THR A 139 -3.90 0.52 -4.53
C THR A 139 -4.75 0.05 -3.36
N LEU A 140 -5.45 -1.09 -3.48
CA LEU A 140 -6.40 -1.54 -2.45
C LEU A 140 -5.69 -2.01 -1.18
N TRP A 141 -6.33 -1.79 -0.03
CA TRP A 141 -5.91 -2.38 1.24
C TRP A 141 -6.22 -3.87 1.28
N PHE A 142 -5.31 -4.65 1.85
CA PHE A 142 -5.53 -6.08 2.09
C PHE A 142 -5.75 -6.33 3.58
N LEU A 143 -6.85 -6.99 3.92
CA LEU A 143 -7.05 -7.64 5.21
C LEU A 143 -6.51 -9.07 5.06
N CYS A 144 -5.43 -9.39 5.78
CA CYS A 144 -4.64 -10.59 5.54
C CYS A 144 -4.70 -11.54 6.75
N PRO A 145 -5.71 -12.42 6.82
CA PRO A 145 -5.81 -13.45 7.85
C PRO A 145 -4.89 -14.64 7.58
N GLY A 146 -4.65 -15.44 8.62
CA GLY A 146 -3.98 -16.72 8.50
C GLY A 146 -2.51 -16.74 8.89
N VAL A 147 -1.96 -15.62 9.35
CA VAL A 147 -0.60 -15.58 9.93
C VAL A 147 -0.56 -16.34 11.25
N GLY A 148 0.48 -17.10 11.48
CA GLY A 148 0.69 -17.88 12.70
C GLY A 148 -0.04 -19.22 12.72
N MET A 149 -1.07 -19.41 13.55
CA MET A 149 -1.69 -20.73 13.76
C MET A 149 -2.30 -21.41 12.52
N GLN A 150 -2.54 -20.67 11.43
CA GLN A 150 -2.97 -21.25 10.15
C GLN A 150 -1.79 -21.52 9.20
N GLY A 151 -0.55 -21.36 9.67
CA GLY A 151 0.66 -21.67 8.91
C GLY A 151 1.13 -20.56 7.93
N GLY A 152 0.48 -19.41 7.91
CA GLY A 152 0.93 -18.28 7.08
C GLY A 152 2.21 -17.65 7.62
N ASP A 153 3.18 -17.44 6.73
CA ASP A 153 4.44 -16.76 7.01
C ASP A 153 4.23 -15.25 6.94
N LEU A 154 4.49 -14.54 8.05
CA LEU A 154 4.37 -13.09 8.14
C LEU A 154 5.27 -12.38 7.13
N ALA A 155 6.56 -12.75 7.06
CA ALA A 155 7.51 -12.08 6.19
C ALA A 155 7.13 -12.25 4.72
N ALA A 156 6.76 -13.47 4.31
CA ALA A 156 6.33 -13.75 2.95
C ALA A 156 5.04 -13.00 2.59
N ALA A 157 4.04 -12.95 3.51
CA ALA A 157 2.80 -12.23 3.30
C ALA A 157 3.04 -10.72 3.18
N MET A 158 3.90 -10.15 4.04
CA MET A 158 4.27 -8.73 4.00
C MET A 158 5.00 -8.38 2.70
N GLN A 159 6.02 -9.18 2.31
CA GLN A 159 6.77 -8.93 1.08
C GLN A 159 5.90 -9.01 -0.18
N ALA A 160 4.94 -9.93 -0.22
CA ALA A 160 4.01 -10.09 -1.33
C ALA A 160 2.89 -9.03 -1.35
N GLY A 161 2.44 -8.58 -0.17
CA GLY A 161 1.23 -7.78 -0.01
C GLY A 161 1.43 -6.29 0.21
N LEU A 162 2.64 -5.81 0.51
CA LEU A 162 2.91 -4.38 0.67
C LEU A 162 2.73 -3.62 -0.67
N ARG A 163 2.16 -2.42 -0.59
CA ARG A 163 2.13 -1.45 -1.69
C ARG A 163 3.50 -0.78 -1.86
N GLU A 164 3.64 0.03 -2.88
CA GLU A 164 4.86 0.82 -3.13
C GLU A 164 5.20 1.78 -1.98
N ASP A 165 4.20 2.28 -1.26
CA ASP A 165 4.36 3.12 -0.07
C ASP A 165 4.67 2.34 1.21
N SER A 166 4.95 1.04 1.12
CA SER A 166 5.18 0.10 2.23
C SER A 166 4.03 0.03 3.24
N MET A 167 2.82 0.32 2.77
CA MET A 167 1.55 0.22 3.48
C MET A 167 0.62 -0.77 2.77
N GLY A 168 -0.68 -0.67 3.01
CA GLY A 168 -1.71 -1.36 2.24
C GLY A 168 -1.99 -2.80 2.64
N ILE A 169 -1.48 -3.28 3.79
CA ILE A 169 -1.78 -4.60 4.35
C ILE A 169 -2.09 -4.50 5.83
N LEU A 170 -3.18 -5.13 6.26
CA LEU A 170 -3.60 -5.30 7.65
C LEU A 170 -3.47 -6.77 8.01
N ILE A 171 -2.52 -7.09 8.87
CA ILE A 171 -2.34 -8.46 9.38
C ILE A 171 -3.28 -8.67 10.55
N ASN A 172 -4.24 -9.58 10.40
CA ASN A 172 -5.13 -9.91 11.51
C ASN A 172 -4.82 -11.27 12.13
N VAL A 173 -4.63 -11.25 13.44
CA VAL A 173 -4.29 -12.41 14.26
C VAL A 173 -5.24 -12.42 15.47
N SER A 174 -5.90 -13.54 15.70
CA SER A 174 -6.86 -13.70 16.81
C SER A 174 -6.37 -14.73 17.83
N ARG A 175 -6.41 -16.01 17.47
CA ARG A 175 -6.20 -17.13 18.41
C ARG A 175 -4.84 -17.11 19.10
N SER A 176 -3.75 -16.82 18.41
CA SER A 176 -2.42 -16.78 19.03
C SER A 176 -2.26 -15.64 20.03
N ILE A 177 -3.01 -14.56 19.90
CA ILE A 177 -3.06 -13.48 20.89
C ILE A 177 -3.98 -13.91 22.05
N ALA A 178 -5.22 -14.30 21.75
CA ALA A 178 -6.26 -14.57 22.75
C ALA A 178 -5.94 -15.76 23.65
N SER A 179 -5.26 -16.81 23.15
CA SER A 179 -4.86 -17.98 23.92
C SER A 179 -3.51 -17.84 24.64
N SER A 180 -2.83 -16.73 24.50
CA SER A 180 -1.55 -16.47 25.17
C SER A 180 -1.77 -16.17 26.66
N THR A 181 -0.80 -16.55 27.49
CA THR A 181 -0.72 -16.12 28.91
C THR A 181 -0.39 -14.64 29.06
N ASP A 182 0.18 -14.01 28.02
CA ASP A 182 0.46 -12.56 27.95
C ASP A 182 0.06 -12.02 26.56
N PRO A 183 -1.25 -11.75 26.31
CA PRO A 183 -1.73 -11.24 25.04
C PRO A 183 -1.09 -9.92 24.61
N ARG A 184 -0.79 -9.05 25.59
CA ARG A 184 -0.16 -7.74 25.32
C ARG A 184 1.25 -7.88 24.76
N LYS A 185 2.04 -8.80 25.32
CA LYS A 185 3.39 -9.08 24.84
C LYS A 185 3.36 -9.63 23.41
N VAL A 186 2.50 -10.63 23.15
CA VAL A 186 2.37 -11.24 21.82
C VAL A 186 1.92 -10.21 20.77
N ALA A 187 0.95 -9.38 21.11
CA ALA A 187 0.50 -8.31 20.19
C ALA A 187 1.62 -7.29 19.89
N LYS A 188 2.42 -6.93 20.91
CA LYS A 188 3.56 -6.03 20.72
C LYS A 188 4.63 -6.65 19.84
N GLU A 189 5.02 -7.89 20.09
CA GLU A 189 6.01 -8.62 19.30
C GLU A 189 5.56 -8.74 17.83
N LEU A 190 4.29 -9.04 17.59
CA LEU A 190 3.73 -9.08 16.24
C LEU A 190 3.78 -7.71 15.55
N ARG A 191 3.38 -6.65 16.25
CA ARG A 191 3.47 -5.27 15.72
C ARG A 191 4.92 -4.91 15.35
N ASP A 192 5.87 -5.23 16.22
CA ASP A 192 7.28 -4.91 16.02
C ASP A 192 7.86 -5.72 14.84
N ALA A 193 7.43 -6.98 14.66
CA ALA A 193 7.77 -7.80 13.50
C ALA A 193 7.19 -7.22 12.19
N ILE A 194 5.92 -6.81 12.17
CA ILE A 194 5.28 -6.16 11.02
C ILE A 194 6.05 -4.89 10.63
N ASN A 195 6.39 -4.04 11.60
CA ASN A 195 7.13 -2.81 11.35
C ASN A 195 8.54 -3.09 10.83
N SER A 196 9.21 -4.14 11.33
CA SER A 196 10.51 -4.57 10.82
C SER A 196 10.46 -4.98 9.35
N GLU A 197 9.44 -5.75 8.94
CA GLU A 197 9.26 -6.14 7.53
C GLU A 197 8.97 -4.92 6.64
N ARG A 198 8.18 -3.96 7.11
CA ARG A 198 7.95 -2.69 6.40
C ARG A 198 9.25 -1.93 6.17
N HIS A 199 10.07 -1.74 7.19
CA HIS A 199 11.36 -1.07 7.08
C HIS A 199 12.36 -1.81 6.19
N LEU A 200 12.34 -3.16 6.18
CA LEU A 200 13.15 -3.96 5.25
C LEU A 200 12.72 -3.75 3.80
N SER A 201 11.41 -3.64 3.55
CA SER A 201 10.88 -3.33 2.23
C SER A 201 11.34 -1.95 1.75
N ASP A 202 11.25 -0.93 2.60
CA ASP A 202 11.71 0.42 2.28
C ASP A 202 13.21 0.45 1.96
N LYS A 203 14.04 -0.22 2.76
CA LYS A 203 15.49 -0.32 2.51
C LYS A 203 15.81 -1.06 1.21
N LYS A 204 15.10 -2.15 0.90
CA LYS A 204 15.29 -2.88 -0.36
C LYS A 204 14.94 -2.00 -1.56
N LYS A 205 13.83 -1.26 -1.50
CA LYS A 205 13.42 -0.32 -2.55
C LYS A 205 14.45 0.77 -2.73
N GLN A 206 14.91 1.40 -1.64
CA GLN A 206 15.92 2.43 -1.67
C GLN A 206 17.25 1.93 -2.26
N ASN A 207 17.69 0.71 -1.93
CA ASN A 207 18.88 0.09 -2.51
C ASN A 207 18.68 -0.24 -4.00
N TYR A 208 17.49 -0.69 -4.41
CA TYR A 208 17.19 -0.99 -5.81
C TYR A 208 17.17 0.31 -6.65
N PHE A 209 16.54 1.37 -6.15
CA PHE A 209 16.54 2.68 -6.80
C PHE A 209 17.96 3.25 -6.92
N THR A 210 18.76 3.22 -5.85
CA THR A 210 20.14 3.73 -5.86
C THR A 210 21.04 2.95 -6.81
N LYS A 211 20.90 1.63 -6.88
CA LYS A 211 21.65 0.81 -7.81
C LYS A 211 21.27 1.08 -9.28
N GLY A 212 19.97 1.12 -9.56
CA GLY A 212 19.46 1.44 -10.92
C GLY A 212 19.82 2.85 -11.38
N ILE A 213 19.87 3.83 -10.48
CA ILE A 213 20.35 5.19 -10.79
C ILE A 213 21.86 5.16 -11.08
N GLY A 214 22.66 4.44 -10.30
CA GLY A 214 24.09 4.30 -10.54
C GLY A 214 24.39 3.76 -11.93
N ASP A 215 23.73 2.66 -12.29
CA ASP A 215 23.84 2.05 -13.62
C ASP A 215 23.36 3.03 -14.71
N GLY A 216 22.23 3.70 -14.53
CA GLY A 216 21.72 4.71 -15.46
C GLY A 216 22.64 5.93 -15.65
N LEU A 217 23.29 6.40 -14.57
CA LEU A 217 24.27 7.49 -14.64
C LEU A 217 25.55 7.07 -15.39
N LEU A 218 25.96 5.82 -15.28
CA LEU A 218 27.08 5.25 -16.02
C LEU A 218 26.72 5.08 -17.50
N GLU A 219 25.62 4.43 -17.83
CA GLU A 219 25.17 4.19 -19.20
C GLU A 219 24.89 5.50 -19.96
N SER A 220 24.36 6.52 -19.29
CA SER A 220 24.16 7.85 -19.87
C SER A 220 25.45 8.64 -20.02
N GLY A 221 26.57 8.15 -19.48
CA GLY A 221 27.85 8.86 -19.43
C GLY A 221 27.83 10.11 -18.57
N CYS A 222 26.86 10.24 -17.66
CA CYS A 222 26.86 11.28 -16.64
C CYS A 222 27.99 11.08 -15.61
N VAL A 223 28.36 9.84 -15.35
CA VAL A 223 29.54 9.45 -14.57
C VAL A 223 30.50 8.67 -15.48
N GLN A 224 31.75 9.07 -15.52
CA GLN A 224 32.79 8.44 -16.32
C GLN A 224 34.01 8.15 -15.43
N PHE A 225 34.60 6.98 -15.57
CA PHE A 225 35.86 6.62 -14.92
C PHE A 225 37.02 6.77 -15.90
N GLY A 226 38.15 7.29 -15.43
CA GLY A 226 39.34 7.54 -16.21
C GLY A 226 40.26 8.55 -15.53
N GLU A 227 41.22 9.09 -16.26
CA GLU A 227 42.12 10.15 -15.76
C GLU A 227 41.63 11.51 -16.25
N PHE A 228 41.16 12.33 -15.33
CA PHE A 228 40.61 13.66 -15.63
C PHE A 228 41.35 14.75 -14.86
N THR A 229 41.76 15.83 -15.52
CA THR A 229 42.29 17.02 -14.89
C THR A 229 41.15 18.01 -14.65
N LEU A 230 40.81 18.25 -13.39
CA LEU A 230 39.77 19.21 -13.01
C LEU A 230 40.23 20.66 -13.22
N LYS A 231 39.29 21.61 -13.27
CA LYS A 231 39.60 23.04 -13.42
C LYS A 231 40.55 23.59 -12.33
N SER A 232 40.59 22.95 -11.18
CA SER A 232 41.51 23.21 -10.06
C SER A 232 42.94 22.69 -10.28
N GLY A 233 43.17 21.93 -11.37
CA GLY A 233 44.45 21.23 -11.65
C GLY A 233 44.56 19.86 -10.95
N ILE A 234 43.59 19.44 -10.16
CA ILE A 234 43.58 18.16 -9.42
C ILE A 234 43.29 17.03 -10.42
N GLN A 235 44.09 15.94 -10.34
CA GLN A 235 43.81 14.70 -11.07
C GLN A 235 42.66 13.92 -10.35
N SER A 236 41.66 13.52 -11.12
CA SER A 236 40.51 12.77 -10.62
C SER A 236 40.35 11.46 -11.38
N PRO A 237 40.11 10.32 -10.70
CA PRO A 237 39.84 9.05 -11.37
C PRO A 237 38.41 8.94 -11.93
N PHE A 238 37.59 9.96 -11.76
CA PHE A 238 36.24 10.02 -12.31
C PHE A 238 35.84 11.46 -12.67
N TYR A 239 34.87 11.57 -13.56
CA TYR A 239 34.25 12.83 -13.96
C TYR A 239 32.72 12.72 -13.92
N ILE A 240 32.03 13.75 -13.38
CA ILE A 240 30.57 13.80 -13.28
C ILE A 240 30.06 14.97 -14.11
N ASP A 241 29.20 14.68 -15.11
CA ASP A 241 28.50 15.68 -15.91
C ASP A 241 26.98 15.45 -15.93
N LEU A 242 26.30 15.97 -14.92
CA LEU A 242 24.84 15.85 -14.77
C LEU A 242 24.05 16.67 -15.81
N ARG A 243 24.69 17.53 -16.64
CA ARG A 243 24.03 18.25 -17.73
C ARG A 243 23.48 17.30 -18.77
N ARG A 244 24.11 16.13 -18.93
CA ARG A 244 23.69 15.07 -19.84
C ARG A 244 22.33 14.47 -19.48
N LEU A 245 21.89 14.56 -18.22
CA LEU A 245 20.59 14.02 -17.77
C LEU A 245 19.41 14.55 -18.56
N SER A 246 19.48 15.78 -19.06
CA SER A 246 18.42 16.35 -19.92
C SER A 246 18.16 15.55 -21.21
N SER A 247 19.15 14.78 -21.67
CA SER A 247 19.04 13.91 -22.85
C SER A 247 18.60 12.48 -22.52
N PHE A 248 18.46 12.14 -21.25
CA PHE A 248 18.08 10.81 -20.77
C PHE A 248 16.86 10.90 -19.81
N PRO A 249 15.63 11.09 -20.35
CA PRO A 249 14.44 11.39 -19.53
C PRO A 249 14.13 10.35 -18.45
N ASN A 250 14.37 9.07 -18.72
CA ASN A 250 14.11 8.01 -17.75
C ASN A 250 15.08 8.08 -16.56
N VAL A 251 16.37 8.34 -16.81
CA VAL A 251 17.38 8.50 -15.75
C VAL A 251 17.11 9.79 -14.96
N LEU A 252 16.75 10.88 -15.63
CA LEU A 252 16.37 12.13 -14.99
C LEU A 252 15.16 11.94 -14.07
N ARG A 253 14.14 11.21 -14.52
CA ARG A 253 12.97 10.89 -13.69
C ARG A 253 13.37 10.10 -12.43
N SER A 254 14.15 9.03 -12.59
CA SER A 254 14.61 8.23 -11.45
C SER A 254 15.43 9.05 -10.45
N VAL A 255 16.27 9.95 -10.91
CA VAL A 255 17.03 10.88 -10.05
C VAL A 255 16.08 11.83 -9.31
N ALA A 256 15.08 12.37 -10.01
CA ALA A 256 14.10 13.27 -9.41
C ALA A 256 13.23 12.54 -8.35
N ASP A 257 12.81 11.29 -8.62
CA ASP A 257 12.01 10.49 -7.70
C ASP A 257 12.76 10.22 -6.39
N VAL A 258 14.06 9.88 -6.47
CA VAL A 258 14.88 9.70 -5.26
C VAL A 258 15.05 11.00 -4.48
N ILE A 259 15.35 12.11 -5.17
CA ILE A 259 15.46 13.40 -4.48
C ILE A 259 14.14 13.78 -3.82
N SER A 260 13.02 13.61 -4.53
CA SER A 260 11.68 13.88 -3.98
C SER A 260 11.38 13.02 -2.73
N SER A 261 11.76 11.74 -2.74
CA SER A 261 11.59 10.86 -1.58
C SER A 261 12.42 11.29 -0.36
N MET A 262 13.59 11.88 -0.59
CA MET A 262 14.44 12.42 0.48
C MET A 262 13.87 13.71 1.10
N LEU A 263 12.96 14.39 0.40
CA LEU A 263 12.37 15.66 0.84
C LEU A 263 11.06 15.47 1.61
N VAL A 264 10.50 14.26 1.68
CA VAL A 264 9.17 13.98 2.28
C VAL A 264 9.06 14.48 3.74
N ASP A 265 10.15 14.34 4.51
CA ASP A 265 10.17 14.73 5.93
C ASP A 265 10.66 16.18 6.15
N LEU A 266 10.86 16.97 5.09
CA LEU A 266 11.35 18.34 5.17
C LEU A 266 10.22 19.34 4.91
N GLU A 267 10.12 20.36 5.73
CA GLU A 267 9.24 21.51 5.48
C GLU A 267 9.92 22.50 4.53
N PHE A 268 9.41 22.65 3.34
CA PHE A 268 9.87 23.65 2.37
C PHE A 268 8.69 24.11 1.48
N ASN A 269 8.83 25.27 0.87
CA ASN A 269 7.83 25.86 -0.03
C ASN A 269 8.35 26.14 -1.44
N CYS A 270 9.66 25.98 -1.66
CA CYS A 270 10.24 26.10 -2.99
C CYS A 270 11.51 25.27 -3.16
N ILE A 271 11.81 24.91 -4.40
CA ILE A 271 13.04 24.25 -4.84
C ILE A 271 13.95 25.31 -5.47
N ALA A 272 15.19 25.41 -4.98
CA ALA A 272 16.20 26.30 -5.58
C ALA A 272 17.16 25.49 -6.46
N ALA A 273 17.17 25.74 -7.77
CA ALA A 273 18.06 25.07 -8.70
C ALA A 273 19.22 25.98 -9.14
N ILE A 274 20.46 25.53 -8.91
CA ILE A 274 21.66 26.26 -9.32
C ILE A 274 21.91 26.05 -10.83
N PRO A 275 21.98 27.11 -11.65
CA PRO A 275 22.28 26.99 -13.06
C PRO A 275 23.68 26.41 -13.33
N TYR A 276 23.87 25.58 -14.41
CA TYR A 276 22.82 25.18 -15.37
C TYR A 276 22.47 23.70 -15.20
N ALA A 277 23.36 22.87 -14.63
CA ALA A 277 23.19 21.42 -14.55
C ALA A 277 22.02 20.99 -13.62
N ALA A 278 21.74 21.77 -12.58
CA ALA A 278 20.66 21.46 -11.65
C ALA A 278 19.26 21.89 -12.13
N LEU A 279 19.16 22.70 -13.21
CA LEU A 279 17.85 23.16 -13.67
C LEU A 279 16.91 22.03 -14.11
N PRO A 280 17.32 21.08 -14.97
CA PRO A 280 16.45 19.96 -15.35
C PRO A 280 16.05 19.09 -14.14
N ILE A 281 17.00 18.84 -13.24
CA ILE A 281 16.76 18.05 -12.03
C ILE A 281 15.78 18.79 -11.10
N GLY A 282 16.06 20.07 -10.82
CA GLY A 282 15.20 20.90 -9.97
C GLY A 282 13.79 21.05 -10.53
N THR A 283 13.64 21.15 -11.86
CA THR A 283 12.34 21.17 -12.52
C THR A 283 11.58 19.86 -12.31
N ALA A 284 12.24 18.73 -12.51
CA ALA A 284 11.61 17.42 -12.31
C ALA A 284 11.21 17.20 -10.85
N VAL A 285 12.06 17.58 -9.90
CA VAL A 285 11.75 17.51 -8.45
C VAL A 285 10.58 18.43 -8.07
N ALA A 286 10.56 19.66 -8.59
CA ALA A 286 9.49 20.61 -8.35
C ALA A 286 8.12 20.10 -8.85
N LEU A 287 8.10 19.45 -10.02
CA LEU A 287 6.91 18.80 -10.57
C LEU A 287 6.44 17.60 -9.68
N ASN A 288 7.38 16.80 -9.17
CA ASN A 288 7.05 15.66 -8.33
C ASN A 288 6.53 16.07 -6.94
N THR A 289 6.96 17.23 -6.43
CA THR A 289 6.64 17.70 -5.08
C THR A 289 5.58 18.79 -5.04
N ASP A 290 5.05 19.18 -6.21
CA ASP A 290 4.14 20.34 -6.37
C ASP A 290 4.67 21.64 -5.76
N ALA A 291 6.01 21.81 -5.75
CA ALA A 291 6.68 22.96 -5.18
C ALA A 291 7.06 24.00 -6.25
N SER A 292 7.13 25.27 -5.87
CA SER A 292 7.62 26.33 -6.73
C SER A 292 9.10 26.15 -7.05
N LEU A 293 9.52 26.38 -8.32
CA LEU A 293 10.92 26.39 -8.71
C LEU A 293 11.47 27.80 -8.78
N ILE A 294 12.58 28.05 -8.11
CA ILE A 294 13.35 29.29 -8.24
C ILE A 294 14.78 28.98 -8.71
N TYR A 295 15.38 29.90 -9.45
CA TYR A 295 16.78 29.81 -9.84
C TYR A 295 17.38 31.20 -10.07
N PRO A 296 18.67 31.43 -9.69
CA PRO A 296 19.33 32.72 -9.87
C PRO A 296 19.62 32.95 -11.33
N ARG A 297 19.44 34.19 -11.78
CA ARG A 297 19.84 34.65 -13.12
C ARG A 297 21.26 35.17 -13.08
N ARG A 298 22.12 34.79 -14.04
CA ARG A 298 23.39 35.43 -14.24
C ARG A 298 23.19 36.77 -14.97
N GLY A 299 23.48 37.86 -14.32
CA GLY A 299 23.47 39.22 -14.84
C GLY A 299 22.21 40.02 -14.52
N VAL A 300 22.43 41.23 -14.03
CA VAL A 300 21.41 42.29 -13.93
C VAL A 300 21.11 42.76 -15.35
N LYS A 301 19.85 42.76 -15.77
CA LYS A 301 19.44 43.52 -16.96
C LYS A 301 19.02 44.89 -16.45
N ASP A 302 19.74 45.92 -16.90
CA ASP A 302 19.32 47.31 -16.80
C ASP A 302 18.14 47.50 -17.78
N TYR A 303 16.91 47.45 -17.29
CA TYR A 303 15.73 48.12 -17.87
C TYR A 303 14.85 48.69 -16.80
#